data_01f0d769e74f29b306cff48ef2554465
#
_entry.id   01f0d769e74f29b306cff48ef2554465
#
_cell.length_a   1.000
_cell.length_b   1.000
_cell.length_c   1.000
_cell.angle_alpha   90.00
_cell.angle_beta   90.00
_cell.angle_gamma   90.00
#
_symmetry.space_group_name_H-M   'P 1'
#
loop_
_entity.id
_entity.type
_entity.pdbx_description
1 polymer ?
#
loop_
_entity_poly.entity_id
_entity_poly.type
_entity_poly.pdbx_seq_one_letter_code
_entity_poly.pdbx_strand_id
1 'polypeptide(L)'
;MLAIAINNLEKYFSVVGLSERFNDSLFLLRDIFHWDRIPFYVKRNVGPRKNTRKHITPYMATLIEKTQRFDMDLYRYANGIFDRQMKASKIRSIPVFFYGLFNRVHQITNRYE
;
A
#
# COMPACT_ATOMS: atom_id res chain seq x y z
N MET A 1 -15.66 18.30 3.01
CA MET A 1 -14.95 17.50 1.98
C MET A 1 -14.38 16.21 2.53
N LEU A 2 -13.66 16.25 3.64
CA LEU A 2 -13.07 15.04 4.26
C LEU A 2 -14.12 14.00 4.63
N ALA A 3 -15.23 14.40 5.26
CA ALA A 3 -16.31 13.50 5.63
C ALA A 3 -16.92 12.76 4.43
N ILE A 4 -17.06 13.43 3.30
CA ILE A 4 -17.54 12.84 2.05
C ILE A 4 -16.54 11.82 1.51
N ALA A 5 -15.25 12.15 1.51
CA ALA A 5 -14.19 11.23 1.06
C ALA A 5 -14.14 9.96 1.92
N ILE A 6 -14.20 10.10 3.22
CA ILE A 6 -14.24 8.97 4.18
C ILE A 6 -15.48 8.09 3.94
N ASN A 7 -16.64 8.71 3.82
CA ASN A 7 -17.88 7.98 3.54
C ASN A 7 -17.81 7.23 2.21
N ASN A 8 -17.21 7.84 1.19
CA ASN A 8 -17.02 7.20 -0.11
C ASN A 8 -16.08 6.00 -0.03
N LEU A 9 -14.98 6.11 0.74
CA LEU A 9 -14.06 4.99 0.94
C LEU A 9 -14.77 3.78 1.57
N GLU A 10 -15.63 4.01 2.54
CA GLU A 10 -16.34 2.91 3.21
C GLU A 10 -17.48 2.34 2.38
N LYS A 11 -18.19 3.17 1.64
CA LYS A 11 -19.43 2.79 0.98
C LYS A 11 -19.25 2.23 -0.43
N TYR A 12 -18.31 2.79 -1.19
CA TYR A 12 -18.20 2.50 -2.62
C TYR A 12 -16.98 1.68 -3.03
N PHE A 13 -16.01 1.51 -2.15
CA PHE A 13 -14.80 0.75 -2.45
C PHE A 13 -14.81 -0.60 -1.74
N SER A 14 -14.68 -1.66 -2.51
CA SER A 14 -14.58 -3.02 -1.97
C SER A 14 -13.26 -3.27 -1.26
N VAL A 15 -12.20 -2.60 -1.69
CA VAL A 15 -10.85 -2.74 -1.14
C VAL A 15 -10.19 -1.38 -1.09
N VAL A 16 -9.51 -1.11 0.01
CA VAL A 16 -8.60 0.03 0.15
C VAL A 16 -7.21 -0.54 0.34
N GLY A 17 -6.30 -0.26 -0.58
CA GLY A 17 -4.90 -0.68 -0.51
C GLY A 17 -3.99 0.50 -0.17
N LEU A 18 -2.78 0.19 0.30
CA LEU A 18 -1.76 1.16 0.63
C LEU A 18 -0.50 0.89 -0.19
N SER A 19 0.07 1.93 -0.80
CA SER A 19 1.28 1.79 -1.62
C SER A 19 2.48 1.30 -0.83
N GLU A 20 2.61 1.73 0.43
CA GLU A 20 3.70 1.33 1.34
C GLU A 20 3.58 -0.14 1.76
N ARG A 21 2.37 -0.68 1.73
CA ARG A 21 2.07 -2.07 2.05
C ARG A 21 1.56 -2.78 0.80
N PHE A 22 2.31 -2.65 -0.29
CA PHE A 22 1.89 -3.11 -1.61
C PHE A 22 1.67 -4.63 -1.66
N ASN A 23 2.57 -5.41 -1.08
CA ASN A 23 2.43 -6.86 -1.04
C ASN A 23 1.19 -7.30 -0.25
N ASP A 24 0.98 -6.70 0.93
CA ASP A 24 -0.21 -6.96 1.73
C ASP A 24 -1.48 -6.57 0.97
N SER A 25 -1.45 -5.44 0.25
CA SER A 25 -2.57 -4.96 -0.56
C SER A 25 -2.91 -5.93 -1.70
N LEU A 26 -1.90 -6.50 -2.36
CA LEU A 26 -2.11 -7.51 -3.40
C LEU A 26 -2.74 -8.80 -2.86
N PHE A 27 -2.28 -9.25 -1.69
CA PHE A 27 -2.89 -10.41 -1.03
C PHE A 27 -4.31 -10.14 -0.60
N LEU A 28 -4.59 -8.94 -0.10
CA LEU A 28 -5.94 -8.52 0.26
C LEU A 28 -6.86 -8.55 -0.97
N LEU A 29 -6.41 -8.02 -2.09
CA LEU A 29 -7.13 -8.08 -3.36
C LEU A 29 -7.40 -9.52 -3.78
N ARG A 30 -6.40 -10.37 -3.72
CA ARG A 30 -6.54 -11.79 -4.04
C ARG A 30 -7.59 -12.46 -3.16
N ASP A 31 -7.57 -12.20 -1.86
CA ASP A 31 -8.52 -12.78 -0.92
C ASP A 31 -9.95 -12.31 -1.18
N ILE A 32 -10.14 -11.01 -1.39
CA ILE A 32 -11.47 -10.42 -1.58
C ILE A 32 -12.08 -10.81 -2.93
N PHE A 33 -11.28 -10.84 -4.00
CA PHE A 33 -11.73 -11.20 -5.34
C PHE A 33 -11.56 -12.68 -5.68
N HIS A 34 -11.12 -13.49 -4.73
CA HIS A 34 -10.96 -14.94 -4.89
C HIS A 34 -10.08 -15.34 -6.08
N TRP A 35 -8.94 -14.66 -6.23
CA TRP A 35 -7.98 -15.03 -7.29
C TRP A 35 -7.27 -16.34 -6.96
N ASP A 36 -7.28 -17.27 -7.90
CA ASP A 36 -6.66 -18.59 -7.71
C ASP A 36 -5.14 -18.52 -7.71
N ARG A 37 -4.57 -17.59 -8.46
CA ARG A 37 -3.13 -17.46 -8.64
C ARG A 37 -2.54 -16.40 -7.71
N ILE A 38 -1.29 -16.63 -7.30
CA ILE A 38 -0.51 -15.64 -6.57
C ILE A 38 -0.04 -14.57 -7.56
N PRO A 39 -0.37 -13.29 -7.35
CA PRO A 39 0.03 -12.21 -8.25
C PRO A 39 1.51 -11.87 -8.05
N PHE A 40 2.36 -12.19 -9.01
CA PHE A 40 3.73 -11.71 -9.07
C PHE A 40 3.83 -10.42 -9.86
N TYR A 41 4.78 -9.57 -9.51
CA TYR A 41 4.99 -8.30 -10.19
C TYR A 41 6.48 -7.98 -10.32
N VAL A 42 6.80 -7.16 -11.30
CA VAL A 42 8.14 -6.59 -11.49
C VAL A 42 8.04 -5.09 -11.30
N LYS A 43 8.89 -4.54 -10.43
CA LYS A 43 8.96 -3.09 -10.24
C LYS A 43 9.52 -2.45 -11.52
N ARG A 44 8.71 -1.61 -12.14
CA ARG A 44 9.09 -0.77 -13.28
C ARG A 44 8.97 0.69 -12.88
N ASN A 45 9.58 1.56 -13.65
CA ASN A 45 9.57 3.01 -13.39
C ASN A 45 10.08 3.38 -12.00
N VAL A 46 11.07 2.64 -11.50
CA VAL A 46 11.76 2.99 -10.27
C VAL A 46 12.69 4.14 -10.61
N GLY A 47 12.37 5.33 -10.16
CA GLY A 47 13.22 6.49 -10.32
C GLY A 47 14.57 6.29 -9.63
N PRO A 48 15.59 7.09 -10.02
CA PRO A 48 16.88 7.02 -9.33
C PRO A 48 16.66 7.24 -7.82
N ARG A 49 17.31 6.40 -7.01
CA ARG A 49 17.27 6.52 -5.55
C ARG A 49 17.99 7.78 -5.11
N LYS A 50 17.38 8.93 -5.34
CA LYS A 50 17.81 10.14 -4.66
C LYS A 50 17.24 10.06 -3.24
N ASN A 51 18.13 10.16 -2.27
CA ASN A 51 17.75 10.25 -0.85
C ASN A 51 17.05 11.59 -0.59
N THR A 52 15.87 11.77 -1.15
CA THR A 52 15.07 12.99 -1.00
C THR A 52 14.70 13.26 0.46
N ARG A 53 14.62 12.21 1.29
CA ARG A 53 14.34 12.35 2.72
C ARG A 53 15.42 13.09 3.49
N LYS A 54 16.67 13.09 3.02
CA LYS A 54 17.77 13.82 3.66
C LYS A 54 17.66 15.34 3.53
N HIS A 55 16.81 15.82 2.61
CA HIS A 55 16.66 17.25 2.33
C HIS A 55 15.39 17.85 2.94
N ILE A 56 14.57 17.06 3.62
CA ILE A 56 13.36 17.56 4.27
C ILE A 56 13.73 18.02 5.69
N THR A 57 13.68 19.32 5.90
CA THR A 57 13.87 19.91 7.23
C THR A 57 12.62 19.70 8.09
N PRO A 58 12.73 19.73 9.45
CA PRO A 58 11.56 19.69 10.33
C PRO A 58 10.54 20.80 10.02
N TYR A 59 11.01 21.98 9.62
CA TYR A 59 10.14 23.07 9.20
C TYR A 59 9.32 22.73 7.95
N MET A 60 9.97 22.15 6.94
CA MET A 60 9.29 21.71 5.72
C MET A 60 8.25 20.63 6.02
N ALA A 61 8.58 19.67 6.87
CA ALA A 61 7.64 18.62 7.29
C ALA A 61 6.39 19.24 7.96
N THR A 62 6.59 20.19 8.87
CA THR A 62 5.49 20.89 9.54
C THR A 62 4.63 21.66 8.55
N LEU A 63 5.25 22.33 7.58
CA LEU A 63 4.54 23.09 6.55
C LEU A 63 3.71 22.16 5.65
N ILE A 64 4.26 21.03 5.25
CA ILE A 64 3.56 20.02 4.45
C ILE A 64 2.35 19.48 5.23
N GLU A 65 2.52 19.16 6.50
CA GLU A 65 1.42 18.68 7.35
C GLU A 65 0.29 19.71 7.45
N LYS A 66 0.61 20.98 7.59
CA LYS A 66 -0.39 22.05 7.64
C LYS A 66 -1.15 22.22 6.33
N THR A 67 -0.44 22.18 5.20
CA THR A 67 -1.04 22.40 3.87
C THR A 67 -1.78 21.16 3.36
N GLN A 68 -1.35 19.96 3.77
CA GLN A 68 -1.92 18.68 3.34
C GLN A 68 -2.71 18.00 4.44
N ARG A 69 -3.28 18.78 5.37
CA ARG A 69 -3.97 18.24 6.55
C ARG A 69 -5.11 17.27 6.19
N PHE A 70 -5.92 17.62 5.21
CA PHE A 70 -7.04 16.75 4.81
C PHE A 70 -6.56 15.43 4.19
N ASP A 71 -5.51 15.48 3.38
CA ASP A 71 -4.92 14.29 2.77
C ASP A 71 -4.27 13.39 3.84
N MET A 72 -3.62 13.99 4.84
CA MET A 72 -3.03 13.26 5.95
C MET A 72 -4.10 12.59 6.81
N ASP A 73 -5.20 13.27 7.09
CA ASP A 73 -6.32 12.71 7.85
C ASP A 73 -7.01 11.58 7.08
N LEU A 74 -7.21 11.76 5.77
CA LEU A 74 -7.75 10.72 4.89
C LEU A 74 -6.83 9.50 4.85
N TYR A 75 -5.53 9.71 4.76
CA TYR A 75 -4.54 8.64 4.78
C TYR A 75 -4.54 7.85 6.08
N ARG A 76 -4.61 8.53 7.22
CA ARG A 76 -4.74 7.86 8.53
C ARG A 76 -6.01 7.03 8.62
N TYR A 77 -7.10 7.55 8.10
CA TYR A 77 -8.36 6.83 8.04
C TYR A 77 -8.28 5.59 7.14
N ALA A 78 -7.66 5.74 5.97
CA ALA A 78 -7.41 4.63 5.04
C ALA A 78 -6.54 3.53 5.67
N ASN A 79 -5.54 3.88 6.47
CA ASN A 79 -4.76 2.92 7.26
C ASN A 79 -5.65 2.12 8.22
N GLY A 80 -6.57 2.78 8.90
CA GLY A 80 -7.53 2.11 9.78
C GLY A 80 -8.44 1.13 9.03
N ILE A 81 -8.96 1.53 7.88
CA ILE A 81 -9.74 0.64 7.01
C ILE A 81 -8.90 -0.56 6.58
N PHE A 82 -7.68 -0.32 6.14
CA PHE A 82 -6.76 -1.37 5.70
C PHE A 82 -6.51 -2.40 6.80
N ASP A 83 -6.21 -1.95 8.01
CA ASP A 83 -5.99 -2.83 9.16
C ASP A 83 -7.25 -3.66 9.50
N ARG A 84 -8.43 -3.06 9.42
CA ARG A 84 -9.70 -3.78 9.59
C ARG A 84 -9.91 -4.86 8.51
N GLN A 85 -9.62 -4.52 7.27
CA GLN A 85 -9.71 -5.46 6.15
C GLN A 85 -8.73 -6.62 6.29
N MET A 86 -7.49 -6.34 6.72
CA MET A 86 -6.48 -7.37 6.97
C MET A 86 -6.88 -8.31 8.11
N LYS A 87 -7.49 -7.79 9.17
CA LYS A 87 -8.01 -8.62 10.26
C LYS A 87 -9.22 -9.47 9.85
N ALA A 88 -10.09 -8.92 9.02
CA ALA A 88 -11.28 -9.63 8.52
C ALA A 88 -10.90 -10.68 7.48
N SER A 89 -9.84 -10.46 6.72
CA SER A 89 -9.33 -11.44 5.77
C SER A 89 -8.57 -12.55 6.50
N LYS A 90 -8.57 -13.75 5.93
CA LYS A 90 -7.82 -14.88 6.47
C LYS A 90 -6.33 -14.82 6.14
N ILE A 91 -5.82 -13.67 5.75
CA ILE A 91 -4.41 -13.47 5.41
C ILE A 91 -3.59 -13.53 6.70
N ARG A 92 -2.72 -14.52 6.78
CA ARG A 92 -1.73 -14.63 7.84
C ARG A 92 -0.44 -13.95 7.40
N SER A 93 0.28 -13.37 8.34
CA SER A 93 1.56 -12.68 8.09
C SER A 93 2.63 -13.56 7.43
N ILE A 94 2.61 -14.86 7.71
CA ILE A 94 3.57 -15.83 7.15
C ILE A 94 3.48 -15.95 5.61
N PRO A 95 2.30 -16.15 5.00
CA PRO A 95 2.20 -16.17 3.54
C PRO A 95 2.67 -14.89 2.86
N VAL A 96 2.42 -13.74 3.47
CA VAL A 96 2.85 -12.44 2.92
C VAL A 96 4.37 -12.32 2.95
N PHE A 97 5.03 -12.78 4.00
CA PHE A 97 6.48 -12.82 4.08
C PHE A 97 7.08 -13.69 2.98
N PHE A 98 6.60 -14.91 2.81
CA PHE A 98 7.05 -15.81 1.74
C PHE A 98 6.78 -15.23 0.35
N TYR A 99 5.65 -14.58 0.16
CA TYR A 99 5.34 -13.90 -1.09
C TYR A 99 6.37 -12.81 -1.43
N GLY A 100 6.75 -11.99 -0.47
CA GLY A 100 7.81 -10.99 -0.67
C GLY A 100 9.12 -11.62 -1.12
N LEU A 101 9.49 -12.75 -0.53
CA LEU A 101 10.68 -13.49 -0.92
C LEU A 101 10.55 -14.09 -2.32
N PHE A 102 9.46 -14.76 -2.62
CA PHE A 102 9.21 -15.34 -3.95
C PHE A 102 9.16 -14.27 -5.03
N ASN A 103 8.55 -13.14 -4.75
CA ASN A 103 8.50 -12.04 -5.70
C ASN A 103 9.88 -11.45 -6.00
N ARG A 104 10.77 -11.38 -5.01
CA ARG A 104 12.18 -10.99 -5.22
C ARG A 104 12.91 -11.94 -6.15
N VAL A 105 12.74 -13.24 -5.94
CA VAL A 105 13.33 -14.28 -6.81
C VAL A 105 12.78 -14.13 -8.24
N HIS A 106 11.48 -13.95 -8.39
CA HIS A 106 10.84 -13.75 -9.69
C HIS A 106 11.39 -12.51 -10.41
N GLN A 107 11.59 -11.41 -9.70
CA GLN A 107 12.19 -10.19 -10.26
C GLN A 107 13.62 -10.41 -10.73
N ILE A 108 14.42 -11.19 -9.99
CA ILE A 108 15.80 -11.51 -10.35
C ILE A 108 15.82 -12.37 -11.62
N THR A 109 14.98 -13.40 -11.68
CA THR A 109 14.91 -14.32 -12.82
C THR A 109 14.52 -13.60 -14.12
N ASN A 110 13.55 -12.68 -14.04
CA ASN A 110 13.06 -11.97 -15.22
C ASN A 110 13.96 -10.82 -15.69
N ARG A 111 15.00 -10.45 -14.94
CA ARG A 111 15.99 -9.48 -15.40
C ARG A 111 16.92 -10.02 -16.47
N TYR A 112 16.98 -11.34 -16.63
CA TYR A 112 17.88 -12.01 -17.57
C TYR A 112 17.17 -12.49 -18.85
N GLU A 113 15.89 -12.23 -18.96
CA GLU A 113 15.09 -12.41 -20.17
C GLU A 113 14.90 -11.07 -20.92
#